data_9c1f091fd4a6147fdd16779202be183e
#
_entry.id   9c1f091fd4a6147fdd16779202be183e
#
_cell.length_a   1.000
_cell.length_b   1.000
_cell.length_c   1.000
_cell.angle_alpha   90.00
_cell.angle_beta   90.00
_cell.angle_gamma   90.00
#
_symmetry.space_group_name_H-M   'P 1'
#
loop_
_entity.id
_entity.type
_entity.pdbx_description
1 polymer ?
#
loop_
_entity_poly.entity_id
_entity_poly.type
_entity_poly.pdbx_seq_one_letter_code
_entity_poly.pdbx_strand_id
1 'polypeptide(L)'
;MLEKKGISYIVLSSPASLGEAMEILYSEFGVRKISLQGGGIIDGAMLASGLLDGLSLVVYPGIDGLSTAPSIFEYLGAADERPAAGQSLELLSAERRTYGVVWLRYKIHHK
;
A
#
# COMPACT_ATOMS: atom_id res chain seq x y z
N MET A 1 23.39 10.04 -8.56
CA MET A 1 23.66 8.88 -7.71
C MET A 1 22.80 7.68 -8.03
N LEU A 2 21.49 7.81 -8.07
CA LEU A 2 20.59 6.69 -8.42
C LEU A 2 20.81 6.20 -9.85
N GLU A 3 21.02 7.11 -10.79
CA GLU A 3 21.30 6.76 -12.18
C GLU A 3 22.56 5.91 -12.34
N LYS A 4 23.61 6.22 -11.58
CA LYS A 4 24.86 5.45 -11.62
C LYS A 4 24.71 4.02 -11.10
N LYS A 5 23.65 3.78 -10.30
CA LYS A 5 23.34 2.44 -9.79
C LYS A 5 22.33 1.69 -10.65
N GLY A 6 21.94 2.26 -11.79
CA GLY A 6 20.93 1.68 -12.66
C GLY A 6 19.51 1.76 -12.11
N ILE A 7 19.25 2.67 -11.19
CA ILE A 7 17.94 2.88 -10.59
C ILE A 7 17.25 4.03 -11.31
N SER A 8 16.06 3.75 -11.85
CA SER A 8 15.20 4.78 -12.42
C SER A 8 14.44 5.52 -11.33
N TYR A 9 14.16 6.80 -11.55
CA TYR A 9 13.38 7.60 -10.61
C TYR A 9 12.43 8.53 -11.36
N ILE A 10 11.40 8.98 -10.64
CA ILE A 10 10.38 9.89 -11.14
C ILE A 10 10.35 11.11 -10.23
N VAL A 11 10.37 12.30 -10.84
CA VAL A 11 10.21 13.55 -10.10
C VAL A 11 8.74 13.96 -10.16
N LEU A 12 8.12 14.12 -9.01
CA LEU A 12 6.72 14.51 -8.90
C LEU A 12 6.59 15.99 -8.58
N SER A 13 5.52 16.61 -9.09
CA SER A 13 5.21 18.01 -8.81
C SER A 13 4.80 18.24 -7.35
N SER A 14 4.24 17.20 -6.70
CA SER A 14 3.90 17.25 -5.27
C SER A 14 3.76 15.84 -4.74
N PRO A 15 3.83 15.64 -3.39
CA PRO A 15 3.57 14.34 -2.79
C PRO A 15 2.16 13.79 -3.05
N ALA A 16 1.21 14.65 -3.40
CA ALA A 16 -0.16 14.24 -3.73
C ALA A 16 -0.30 13.69 -5.15
N SER A 17 0.76 13.69 -5.95
CA SER A 17 0.73 13.29 -7.37
C SER A 17 1.06 11.81 -7.57
N LEU A 18 0.59 10.92 -6.69
CA LEU A 18 0.84 9.48 -6.80
C LEU A 18 0.19 8.89 -8.05
N GLY A 19 -1.01 9.37 -8.43
CA GLY A 19 -1.67 8.96 -9.67
C GLY A 19 -0.84 9.29 -10.91
N GLU A 20 -0.21 10.47 -10.91
CA GLU A 20 0.70 10.88 -11.97
C GLU A 20 1.90 9.92 -12.08
N ALA A 21 2.47 9.52 -10.94
CA ALA A 21 3.56 8.55 -10.91
C ALA A 21 3.14 7.22 -11.52
N MET A 22 1.94 6.73 -11.20
CA MET A 22 1.41 5.48 -11.75
C MET A 22 1.24 5.59 -13.26
N GLU A 23 0.72 6.71 -13.76
CA GLU A 23 0.57 6.97 -15.19
C GLU A 23 1.91 6.96 -15.91
N ILE A 24 2.93 7.60 -15.34
CA ILE A 24 4.28 7.64 -15.90
C ILE A 24 4.89 6.24 -15.95
N LEU A 25 4.73 5.47 -14.89
CA LEU A 25 5.21 4.08 -14.85
C LEU A 25 4.59 3.24 -15.95
N TYR A 26 3.31 3.43 -16.21
CA TYR A 26 2.63 2.71 -17.28
C TYR A 26 3.07 3.21 -18.67
N SER A 27 3.00 4.52 -18.92
CA SER A 27 3.22 5.08 -20.26
C SER A 27 4.69 5.11 -20.68
N GLU A 28 5.60 5.40 -19.76
CA GLU A 28 7.03 5.56 -20.09
C GLU A 28 7.84 4.27 -19.85
N PHE A 29 7.45 3.43 -18.90
CA PHE A 29 8.18 2.24 -18.53
C PHE A 29 7.44 0.94 -18.81
N GLY A 30 6.18 1.01 -19.24
CA GLY A 30 5.37 -0.18 -19.55
C GLY A 30 5.02 -1.04 -18.34
N VAL A 31 5.07 -0.46 -17.14
CA VAL A 31 4.76 -1.17 -15.90
C VAL A 31 3.26 -1.40 -15.78
N ARG A 32 2.85 -2.66 -15.62
CA ARG A 32 1.42 -3.05 -15.50
C ARG A 32 1.07 -3.55 -14.10
N LYS A 33 2.05 -3.95 -13.31
CA LYS A 33 1.85 -4.53 -11.99
C LYS A 33 2.89 -3.99 -11.03
N ILE A 34 2.46 -3.52 -9.86
CA ILE A 34 3.32 -2.92 -8.85
C ILE A 34 3.04 -3.59 -7.52
N SER A 35 4.11 -3.97 -6.81
CA SER A 35 4.03 -4.42 -5.43
C SER A 35 4.52 -3.30 -4.52
N LEU A 36 3.62 -2.79 -3.69
CA LEU A 36 3.92 -1.78 -2.68
C LEU A 36 4.20 -2.47 -1.35
N GLN A 37 5.39 -2.28 -0.81
CA GLN A 37 5.84 -3.01 0.38
C GLN A 37 6.08 -2.12 1.61
N GLY A 38 5.51 -0.96 1.63
CA GLY A 38 5.45 -0.14 2.81
C GLY A 38 6.59 0.84 2.98
N GLY A 39 6.71 1.51 4.14
CA GLY A 39 5.86 1.37 5.34
C GLY A 39 4.48 1.99 5.30
N GLY A 40 3.92 2.08 6.52
CA GLY A 40 2.53 2.45 6.72
C GLY A 40 2.14 3.81 6.17
N ILE A 41 3.04 4.79 6.16
CA ILE A 41 2.75 6.13 5.67
C ILE A 41 2.54 6.13 4.15
N ILE A 42 3.39 5.47 3.38
CA ILE A 42 3.22 5.37 1.93
C ILE A 42 2.01 4.48 1.60
N ASP A 43 1.80 3.42 2.36
CA ASP A 43 0.62 2.57 2.21
C ASP A 43 -0.66 3.38 2.43
N GLY A 44 -0.70 4.22 3.47
CA GLY A 44 -1.83 5.08 3.76
C GLY A 44 -2.10 6.11 2.67
N ALA A 45 -1.06 6.72 2.12
CA ALA A 45 -1.18 7.68 1.02
C ALA A 45 -1.72 7.01 -0.25
N MET A 46 -1.25 5.83 -0.58
CA MET A 46 -1.73 5.07 -1.74
C MET A 46 -3.19 4.63 -1.56
N LEU A 47 -3.54 4.20 -0.35
CA LEU A 47 -4.93 3.85 -0.03
C LEU A 47 -5.85 5.05 -0.19
N ALA A 48 -5.48 6.19 0.40
CA ALA A 48 -6.27 7.42 0.33
C ALA A 48 -6.46 7.90 -1.12
N SER A 49 -5.47 7.67 -1.97
CA SER A 49 -5.53 8.04 -3.39
C SER A 49 -6.34 7.07 -4.25
N GLY A 50 -6.85 5.97 -3.67
CA GLY A 50 -7.64 4.98 -4.40
C GLY A 50 -6.84 4.18 -5.41
N LEU A 51 -5.53 4.05 -5.22
CA LEU A 51 -4.63 3.42 -6.19
C LEU A 51 -4.33 1.96 -5.91
N LEU A 52 -4.80 1.42 -4.79
CA LEU A 52 -4.55 0.03 -4.43
C LEU A 52 -5.65 -0.89 -4.94
N ASP A 53 -5.27 -2.00 -5.55
CA ASP A 53 -6.19 -2.99 -6.11
C ASP A 53 -6.31 -4.24 -5.24
N GLY A 54 -5.30 -4.54 -4.45
CA GLY A 54 -5.26 -5.73 -3.62
C GLY A 54 -4.38 -5.56 -2.39
N LEU A 55 -4.61 -6.42 -1.41
CA LEU A 55 -3.84 -6.47 -0.18
C LEU A 55 -3.42 -7.91 0.08
N SER A 56 -2.13 -8.11 0.28
CA SER A 56 -1.55 -9.38 0.74
C SER A 56 -1.01 -9.15 2.15
N LEU A 57 -1.57 -9.83 3.13
CA LEU A 57 -1.28 -9.61 4.53
C LEU A 57 -0.82 -10.91 5.19
N VAL A 58 0.35 -10.89 5.80
CA VAL A 58 0.86 -11.99 6.61
C VAL A 58 0.72 -11.60 8.07
N VAL A 59 -0.02 -12.42 8.82
CA VAL A 59 -0.22 -12.24 10.26
C VAL A 59 0.70 -13.19 11.01
N TYR A 60 1.66 -12.61 11.72
CA TYR A 60 2.59 -13.37 12.56
C TYR A 60 2.05 -13.43 14.00
N PRO A 61 2.12 -14.59 14.69
CA PRO A 61 1.55 -14.74 16.01
C PRO A 61 2.45 -14.17 17.11
N GLY A 62 2.84 -12.94 16.98
CA GLY A 62 3.61 -12.18 17.97
C GLY A 62 2.75 -11.14 18.64
N ILE A 63 3.09 -10.79 19.87
CA ILE A 63 2.39 -9.75 20.63
C ILE A 63 3.40 -8.69 21.02
N ASP A 64 3.24 -7.48 20.47
CA ASP A 64 4.08 -6.36 20.83
C ASP A 64 3.59 -5.67 22.12
N GLY A 65 2.31 -5.40 22.21
CA GLY A 65 1.70 -4.76 23.36
C GLY A 65 1.90 -3.27 23.48
N LEU A 66 2.59 -2.64 22.53
CA LEU A 66 2.82 -1.18 22.55
C LEU A 66 1.64 -0.44 21.91
N SER A 67 1.10 0.54 22.63
CA SER A 67 -0.04 1.32 22.15
C SER A 67 0.30 2.24 20.96
N THR A 68 1.58 2.55 20.77
CA THR A 68 2.06 3.43 19.71
C THR A 68 2.67 2.67 18.53
N ALA A 69 2.44 1.36 18.45
CA ALA A 69 2.92 0.56 17.34
C ALA A 69 2.33 1.06 16.02
N PRO A 70 3.12 1.14 14.93
CA PRO A 70 2.60 1.59 13.65
C PRO A 70 1.59 0.60 13.08
N SER A 71 0.63 1.11 12.33
CA SER A 71 -0.34 0.31 11.59
C SER A 71 0.12 0.08 10.16
N ILE A 72 -0.55 -0.85 9.45
CA ILE A 72 -0.24 -1.12 8.04
C ILE A 72 -0.61 0.05 7.12
N PHE A 73 -1.60 0.84 7.50
CA PHE A 73 -2.00 2.05 6.80
C PHE A 73 -2.02 3.21 7.77
N GLU A 74 -1.13 4.18 7.57
CA GLU A 74 -1.04 5.37 8.42
C GLU A 74 -1.24 6.61 7.56
N TYR A 75 -2.44 7.17 7.58
CA TYR A 75 -2.76 8.34 6.81
C TYR A 75 -2.41 9.62 7.61
N LEU A 76 -1.59 10.47 7.03
CA LEU A 76 -1.20 11.76 7.63
C LEU A 76 -2.14 12.86 7.12
N GLY A 77 -3.33 12.91 7.69
CA GLY A 77 -4.32 13.91 7.33
C GLY A 77 -5.03 14.44 8.58
N ALA A 78 -6.13 15.18 8.38
CA ALA A 78 -6.94 15.70 9.48
C ALA A 78 -7.67 14.56 10.19
N ALA A 79 -7.94 14.73 11.48
CA ALA A 79 -8.56 13.71 12.31
C ALA A 79 -9.99 13.34 11.89
N ASP A 80 -10.68 14.23 11.19
CA ASP A 80 -12.04 14.02 10.68
C ASP A 80 -12.08 13.46 9.26
N GLU A 81 -10.94 13.30 8.60
CA GLU A 81 -10.86 12.70 7.27
C GLU A 81 -11.05 11.19 7.33
N ARG A 82 -11.60 10.65 6.25
CA ARG A 82 -11.86 9.22 6.10
C ARG A 82 -11.16 8.73 4.82
N PRO A 83 -9.85 8.44 4.90
CA PRO A 83 -9.05 8.16 3.70
C PRO A 83 -9.52 6.93 2.92
N ALA A 84 -10.13 5.96 3.57
CA ALA A 84 -10.62 4.75 2.92
C ALA A 84 -12.13 4.79 2.62
N ALA A 85 -12.77 5.93 2.72
CA ALA A 85 -14.21 6.04 2.48
C ALA A 85 -14.55 5.56 1.06
N GLY A 86 -15.57 4.69 0.94
CA GLY A 86 -16.00 4.12 -0.33
C GLY A 86 -15.18 2.92 -0.79
N GLN A 87 -14.18 2.50 -0.02
CA GLN A 87 -13.38 1.31 -0.33
C GLN A 87 -13.71 0.18 0.64
N SER A 88 -13.67 -1.06 0.15
CA SER A 88 -13.93 -2.24 0.95
C SER A 88 -13.05 -3.39 0.51
N LEU A 89 -12.90 -4.39 1.39
CA LEU A 89 -12.08 -5.57 1.13
C LEU A 89 -12.97 -6.78 0.86
N GLU A 90 -12.59 -7.54 -0.15
CA GLU A 90 -13.16 -8.86 -0.41
C GLU A 90 -12.09 -9.91 -0.15
N LEU A 91 -12.36 -10.87 0.73
CA LEU A 91 -11.41 -11.94 1.02
C LEU A 91 -11.33 -12.91 -0.17
N LEU A 92 -10.14 -13.06 -0.73
CA LEU A 92 -9.87 -14.00 -1.81
C LEU A 92 -9.35 -15.32 -1.31
N SER A 93 -8.46 -15.31 -0.31
CA SER A 93 -7.91 -16.52 0.28
C SER A 93 -7.39 -16.27 1.68
N ALA A 94 -7.44 -17.32 2.51
CA ALA A 94 -6.89 -17.34 3.85
C ALA A 94 -6.15 -18.68 4.01
N GLU A 95 -4.83 -18.63 4.20
CA GLU A 95 -4.00 -19.83 4.25
C GLU A 95 -3.28 -19.94 5.58
N ARG A 96 -3.42 -21.09 6.23
CA ARG A 96 -2.58 -21.43 7.37
C ARG A 96 -1.19 -21.81 6.86
N ARG A 97 -0.19 -21.19 7.47
CA ARG A 97 1.22 -21.52 7.22
C ARG A 97 1.84 -22.14 8.45
N THR A 98 3.10 -22.53 8.36
CA THR A 98 3.83 -23.08 9.50
C THR A 98 3.98 -22.06 10.62
N TYR A 99 4.14 -22.55 11.86
CA TYR A 99 4.40 -21.74 13.07
C TYR A 99 3.29 -20.75 13.43
N GLY A 100 2.04 -21.04 13.07
CA GLY A 100 0.90 -20.17 13.42
C GLY A 100 0.74 -18.94 12.56
N VAL A 101 1.49 -18.84 11.48
CA VAL A 101 1.37 -17.73 10.51
C VAL A 101 0.13 -17.93 9.65
N VAL A 102 -0.60 -16.85 9.37
CA VAL A 102 -1.74 -16.84 8.47
C VAL A 102 -1.47 -15.85 7.34
N TRP A 103 -1.72 -16.26 6.12
CA TRP A 103 -1.61 -15.41 4.95
C TRP A 103 -3.00 -15.12 4.40
N LEU A 104 -3.36 -13.83 4.37
CA LEU A 104 -4.65 -13.34 3.89
C LEU A 104 -4.44 -12.55 2.60
N ARG A 105 -5.31 -12.77 1.62
CA ARG A 105 -5.30 -12.02 0.37
C ARG A 105 -6.68 -11.45 0.13
N TYR A 106 -6.71 -10.15 -0.17
CA TYR A 106 -7.93 -9.39 -0.38
C TYR A 106 -7.89 -8.64 -1.70
N LYS A 107 -9.04 -8.51 -2.31
CA LYS A 107 -9.27 -7.54 -3.38
C LYS A 107 -9.82 -6.26 -2.76
N ILE A 108 -9.35 -5.11 -3.24
CA ILE A 108 -9.87 -3.81 -2.80
C ILE A 108 -10.90 -3.36 -3.83
N HIS A 109 -12.13 -3.12 -3.36
CA HIS A 109 -13.20 -2.56 -4.16
C HIS A 109 -13.26 -1.07 -3.94
N HIS A 110 -13.33 -0.32 -5.03
CA HIS A 110 -13.47 1.13 -5.02
C HIS A 110 -14.94 1.50 -5.25
N LYS A 111 -15.30 2.63 -4.69
CA LYS A 111 -16.64 3.15 -4.90
C LYS A 111 -16.80 3.79 -6.27
#